data_9ff6602143d73d0feb8f17fcc8adf4c6
#
_entry.id   9ff6602143d73d0feb8f17fcc8adf4c6
#
_cell.length_a   1.000
_cell.length_b   1.000
_cell.length_c   1.000
_cell.angle_alpha   90.00
_cell.angle_beta   90.00
_cell.angle_gamma   90.00
#
_symmetry.space_group_name_H-M   'P 1'
#
loop_
_entity.id
_entity.type
_entity.pdbx_description
1 polymer ?
#
loop_
_entity_poly.entity_id
_entity_poly.type
_entity_poly.pdbx_seq_one_letter_code
_entity_poly.pdbx_strand_id
1 'polypeptide(L)'
;MAKARTAVIFIDLIMAGILAGLFLTYSFTVMPALATVDDRTFVAAFQGLERMFDTFEYGINWPILGFVGVPVITVVAIIQNRSRTLVWWLVAALVLSIATIWISFTFHIPLNNALTGAGDPAVIDVAQVRADFQETSWHAWNHVRSAMTLGAFICLCWVLFVYDKKAN
;
A
#
# COMPACT_ATOMS: atom_id res chain seq x y z
N MET A 1 -23.31 -0.02 20.75
CA MET A 1 -22.26 -1.01 20.40
C MET A 1 -22.26 -1.36 18.90
N ALA A 2 -23.39 -1.63 18.25
CA ALA A 2 -23.44 -1.93 16.81
C ALA A 2 -22.85 -0.80 15.94
N LYS A 3 -23.29 0.45 16.13
CA LYS A 3 -22.80 1.62 15.38
C LYS A 3 -21.27 1.81 15.47
N ALA A 4 -20.67 1.55 16.64
CA ALA A 4 -19.21 1.68 16.82
C ALA A 4 -18.46 0.61 16.01
N ARG A 5 -18.97 -0.62 15.95
CA ARG A 5 -18.37 -1.70 15.13
C ARG A 5 -18.45 -1.38 13.64
N THR A 6 -19.58 -0.89 13.16
CA THR A 6 -19.74 -0.46 11.77
C THR A 6 -18.77 0.67 11.45
N ALA A 7 -18.59 1.64 12.33
CA ALA A 7 -17.65 2.74 12.14
C ALA A 7 -16.19 2.24 12.02
N VAL A 8 -15.77 1.28 12.85
CA VAL A 8 -14.44 0.68 12.79
C VAL A 8 -14.21 0.02 11.43
N ILE A 9 -15.14 -0.82 10.96
CA ILE A 9 -15.04 -1.50 9.66
C ILE A 9 -15.04 -0.48 8.51
N PHE A 10 -15.82 0.58 8.62
CA PHE A 10 -15.90 1.63 7.61
C PHE A 10 -14.61 2.45 7.50
N ILE A 11 -13.99 2.78 8.63
CA ILE A 11 -12.68 3.47 8.65
C ILE A 11 -11.61 2.58 8.03
N ASP A 12 -11.58 1.30 8.41
CA ASP A 12 -10.66 0.30 7.86
C ASP A 12 -10.80 0.19 6.33
N LEU A 13 -12.04 0.12 5.85
CA LEU A 13 -12.37 0.07 4.43
C LEU A 13 -11.85 1.29 3.67
N ILE A 14 -12.06 2.51 4.20
CA ILE A 14 -11.56 3.74 3.57
C ILE A 14 -10.04 3.70 3.48
N MET A 15 -9.35 3.37 4.56
CA MET A 15 -7.90 3.31 4.60
C MET A 15 -7.34 2.25 3.64
N ALA A 16 -7.93 1.06 3.61
CA ALA A 16 -7.56 0.01 2.67
C ALA A 16 -7.80 0.43 1.21
N GLY A 17 -8.90 1.13 0.92
CA GLY A 17 -9.20 1.66 -0.40
C GLY A 17 -8.19 2.71 -0.87
N ILE A 18 -7.78 3.64 0.00
CA ILE A 18 -6.75 4.64 -0.30
C ILE A 18 -5.42 3.94 -0.61
N LEU A 19 -5.03 2.97 0.21
CA LEU A 19 -3.77 2.22 0.02
C LEU A 19 -3.80 1.40 -1.28
N ALA A 20 -4.90 0.73 -1.58
CA ALA A 20 -5.09 0.00 -2.83
C ALA A 20 -5.01 0.93 -4.04
N GLY A 21 -5.68 2.09 -3.98
CA GLY A 21 -5.63 3.11 -5.03
C GLY A 21 -4.21 3.63 -5.27
N LEU A 22 -3.44 3.88 -4.21
CA LEU A 22 -2.05 4.29 -4.32
C LEU A 22 -1.22 3.26 -5.09
N PHE A 23 -1.23 1.99 -4.70
CA PHE A 23 -0.43 0.96 -5.36
C PHE A 23 -0.89 0.66 -6.79
N LEU A 24 -2.20 0.72 -7.05
CA LEU A 24 -2.73 0.60 -8.41
C LEU A 24 -2.26 1.77 -9.30
N THR A 25 -2.23 3.00 -8.77
CA THR A 25 -1.71 4.17 -9.49
C THR A 25 -0.23 3.98 -9.84
N TYR A 26 0.58 3.48 -8.92
CA TYR A 26 1.97 3.14 -9.22
C TYR A 26 2.09 2.04 -10.28
N SER A 27 1.26 0.98 -10.20
CA SER A 27 1.28 -0.14 -11.15
C SER A 27 0.90 0.25 -12.57
N PHE A 28 -0.12 1.09 -12.73
CA PHE A 28 -0.73 1.30 -14.04
C PHE A 28 -0.51 2.70 -14.62
N THR A 29 0.06 3.62 -13.83
CA THR A 29 0.26 5.00 -14.28
C THR A 29 1.69 5.48 -14.02
N VAL A 30 2.15 5.48 -12.76
CA VAL A 30 3.42 6.11 -12.39
C VAL A 30 4.60 5.37 -13.01
N MET A 31 4.74 4.07 -12.74
CA MET A 31 5.88 3.29 -13.23
C MET A 31 5.87 3.13 -14.76
N PRO A 32 4.74 2.86 -15.44
CA PRO A 32 4.70 2.90 -16.90
C PRO A 32 5.10 4.24 -17.50
N ALA A 33 4.70 5.37 -16.89
CA ALA A 33 5.11 6.69 -17.35
C ALA A 33 6.62 6.92 -17.14
N LEU A 34 7.16 6.55 -15.98
CA LEU A 34 8.59 6.67 -15.68
C LEU A 34 9.45 5.77 -16.57
N ALA A 35 8.94 4.63 -17.03
CA ALA A 35 9.64 3.75 -17.96
C ALA A 35 9.91 4.40 -19.33
N THR A 36 9.19 5.47 -19.69
CA THR A 36 9.34 6.14 -20.99
C THR A 36 10.34 7.30 -20.98
N VAL A 37 10.86 7.70 -19.83
CA VAL A 37 11.77 8.85 -19.69
C VAL A 37 13.24 8.38 -19.63
N ASP A 38 14.18 9.32 -19.86
CA ASP A 38 15.61 9.09 -19.70
C ASP A 38 15.99 8.79 -18.23
N ASP A 39 17.18 8.18 -18.01
CA ASP A 39 17.62 7.71 -16.72
C ASP A 39 17.69 8.83 -15.66
N ARG A 40 18.15 10.02 -16.06
CA ARG A 40 18.23 11.16 -15.14
C ARG A 40 16.86 11.62 -14.67
N THR A 41 15.92 11.74 -15.62
CA THR A 41 14.54 12.11 -15.32
C THR A 41 13.88 11.04 -14.46
N PHE A 42 14.11 9.75 -14.73
CA PHE A 42 13.63 8.63 -13.93
C PHE A 42 14.10 8.76 -12.46
N VAL A 43 15.42 8.84 -12.26
CA VAL A 43 16.02 8.89 -10.92
C VAL A 43 15.55 10.12 -10.16
N ALA A 44 15.58 11.32 -10.80
CA ALA A 44 15.14 12.56 -10.16
C ALA A 44 13.66 12.55 -9.77
N ALA A 45 12.79 12.07 -10.67
CA ALA A 45 11.36 12.00 -10.41
C ALA A 45 11.05 10.98 -9.30
N PHE A 46 11.67 9.79 -9.33
CA PHE A 46 11.46 8.78 -8.29
C PHE A 46 11.94 9.26 -6.92
N GLN A 47 13.13 9.89 -6.84
CA GLN A 47 13.61 10.51 -5.59
C GLN A 47 12.65 11.59 -5.08
N GLY A 48 12.05 12.38 -5.99
CA GLY A 48 11.06 13.39 -5.65
C GLY A 48 9.79 12.77 -5.06
N LEU A 49 9.28 11.70 -5.67
CA LEU A 49 8.10 10.98 -5.19
C LEU A 49 8.34 10.35 -3.80
N GLU A 50 9.47 9.68 -3.60
CA GLU A 50 9.80 9.05 -2.31
C GLU A 50 9.95 10.09 -1.20
N ARG A 51 10.56 11.24 -1.46
CA ARG A 51 10.64 12.34 -0.48
C ARG A 51 9.25 12.80 0.00
N MET A 52 8.25 12.80 -0.87
CA MET A 52 6.89 13.17 -0.48
C MET A 52 6.27 12.14 0.48
N PHE A 53 6.68 10.87 0.41
CA PHE A 53 6.24 9.85 1.35
C PHE A 53 6.99 9.91 2.69
N ASP A 54 8.26 10.31 2.70
CA ASP A 54 9.09 10.35 3.90
C ASP A 54 8.89 11.62 4.73
N THR A 55 8.42 12.69 4.12
CA THR A 55 8.23 13.96 4.81
C THR A 55 6.82 14.10 5.37
N PHE A 56 6.72 14.49 6.65
CA PHE A 56 5.48 14.96 7.28
C PHE A 56 5.09 16.38 6.82
N GLU A 57 5.59 16.80 5.66
CA GLU A 57 5.42 18.18 5.16
C GLU A 57 3.93 18.56 5.02
N TYR A 58 3.09 17.55 4.73
CA TYR A 58 1.63 17.71 4.69
C TYR A 58 0.91 17.17 5.95
N GLY A 59 1.63 16.96 7.05
CA GLY A 59 1.08 16.59 8.36
C GLY A 59 0.64 15.12 8.51
N ILE A 60 0.65 14.33 7.45
CA ILE A 60 0.20 12.92 7.48
C ILE A 60 1.14 12.06 6.64
N ASN A 61 1.75 11.06 7.28
CA ASN A 61 2.48 10.02 6.56
C ASN A 61 1.51 8.92 6.13
N TRP A 62 0.96 9.04 4.93
CA TRP A 62 -0.02 8.12 4.37
C TRP A 62 0.42 6.66 4.32
N PRO A 63 1.70 6.32 3.97
CA PRO A 63 2.17 4.95 4.02
C PRO A 63 2.09 4.34 5.42
N ILE A 64 2.54 5.06 6.45
CA ILE A 64 2.47 4.56 7.83
C ILE A 64 1.02 4.32 8.25
N LEU A 65 0.11 5.24 7.93
CA LEU A 65 -1.31 5.04 8.22
C LEU A 65 -1.87 3.81 7.52
N GLY A 66 -1.55 3.60 6.25
CA GLY A 66 -1.99 2.42 5.50
C GLY A 66 -1.36 1.12 6.02
N PHE A 67 -0.04 1.09 6.18
CA PHE A 67 0.68 -0.11 6.59
C PHE A 67 0.42 -0.53 8.04
N VAL A 68 0.29 0.41 8.95
CA VAL A 68 0.05 0.12 10.37
C VAL A 68 -1.44 0.21 10.69
N GLY A 69 -2.12 1.21 10.17
CA GLY A 69 -3.52 1.48 10.48
C GLY A 69 -4.45 0.35 10.04
N VAL A 70 -4.36 -0.09 8.77
CA VAL A 70 -5.24 -1.15 8.25
C VAL A 70 -5.12 -2.44 9.07
N PRO A 71 -3.95 -3.06 9.27
CA PRO A 71 -3.86 -4.26 10.09
C PRO A 71 -4.35 -4.08 11.53
N VAL A 72 -4.03 -2.96 12.17
CA VAL A 72 -4.43 -2.68 13.55
C VAL A 72 -5.96 -2.55 13.65
N ILE A 73 -6.58 -1.79 12.76
CA ILE A 73 -8.03 -1.61 12.76
C ILE A 73 -8.73 -2.92 12.41
N THR A 74 -8.19 -3.71 11.46
CA THR A 74 -8.73 -5.05 11.14
C THR A 74 -8.67 -5.98 12.35
N VAL A 75 -7.59 -5.97 13.13
CA VAL A 75 -7.51 -6.75 14.39
C VAL A 75 -8.57 -6.30 15.39
N VAL A 76 -8.77 -4.99 15.56
CA VAL A 76 -9.84 -4.45 16.42
C VAL A 76 -11.22 -4.92 15.93
N ALA A 77 -11.44 -4.90 14.61
CA ALA A 77 -12.68 -5.38 14.00
C ALA A 77 -12.90 -6.89 14.27
N ILE A 78 -11.84 -7.72 14.19
CA ILE A 78 -11.88 -9.15 14.51
C ILE A 78 -12.32 -9.36 15.97
N ILE A 79 -11.67 -8.67 16.91
CA ILE A 79 -11.95 -8.79 18.37
C ILE A 79 -13.39 -8.39 18.67
N GLN A 80 -13.91 -7.38 18.00
CA GLN A 80 -15.27 -6.88 18.20
C GLN A 80 -16.36 -7.77 17.59
N ASN A 81 -16.03 -8.64 16.63
CA ASN A 81 -17.00 -9.44 15.91
C ASN A 81 -17.03 -10.90 16.42
N ARG A 82 -18.24 -11.42 16.67
CA ARG A 82 -18.47 -12.81 17.11
C ARG A 82 -19.01 -13.73 16.01
N SER A 83 -19.35 -13.17 14.85
CA SER A 83 -19.82 -13.97 13.70
C SER A 83 -18.65 -14.64 13.00
N ARG A 84 -18.62 -15.97 13.00
CA ARG A 84 -17.55 -16.74 12.33
C ARG A 84 -17.36 -16.34 10.88
N THR A 85 -18.44 -16.14 10.13
CA THR A 85 -18.36 -15.73 8.72
C THR A 85 -17.65 -14.39 8.55
N LEU A 86 -17.98 -13.36 9.37
CA LEU A 86 -17.33 -12.06 9.30
C LEU A 86 -15.86 -12.14 9.72
N VAL A 87 -15.55 -12.91 10.77
CA VAL A 87 -14.18 -13.08 11.25
C VAL A 87 -13.29 -13.71 10.18
N TRP A 88 -13.75 -14.69 9.41
CA TRP A 88 -12.94 -15.28 8.33
C TRP A 88 -12.60 -14.28 7.22
N TRP A 89 -13.53 -13.40 6.84
CA TRP A 89 -13.25 -12.35 5.85
C TRP A 89 -12.30 -11.28 6.41
N LEU A 90 -12.44 -10.91 7.67
CA LEU A 90 -11.49 -10.01 8.35
C LEU A 90 -10.10 -10.63 8.48
N VAL A 91 -10.00 -11.92 8.80
CA VAL A 91 -8.72 -12.64 8.83
C VAL A 91 -8.08 -12.68 7.44
N ALA A 92 -8.87 -12.92 6.39
CA ALA A 92 -8.37 -12.87 5.02
C ALA A 92 -7.81 -11.48 4.67
N ALA A 93 -8.55 -10.41 5.00
CA ALA A 93 -8.08 -9.03 4.82
C ALA A 93 -6.77 -8.77 5.59
N LEU A 94 -6.68 -9.22 6.84
CA LEU A 94 -5.48 -9.07 7.68
C LEU A 94 -4.28 -9.80 7.07
N VAL A 95 -4.45 -11.04 6.63
CA VAL A 95 -3.37 -11.84 6.00
C VAL A 95 -2.86 -11.15 4.74
N LEU A 96 -3.76 -10.66 3.88
CA LEU A 96 -3.39 -9.93 2.66
C LEU A 96 -2.67 -8.61 2.98
N SER A 97 -3.09 -7.89 4.02
CA SER A 97 -2.42 -6.67 4.48
C SER A 97 -1.02 -6.96 5.02
N ILE A 98 -0.85 -8.02 5.83
CA ILE A 98 0.46 -8.43 6.34
C ILE A 98 1.39 -8.86 5.19
N ALA A 99 0.88 -9.61 4.21
CA ALA A 99 1.65 -10.01 3.04
C ALA A 99 2.09 -8.78 2.22
N THR A 100 1.24 -7.76 2.08
CA THR A 100 1.59 -6.47 1.46
C THR A 100 2.75 -5.79 2.19
N ILE A 101 2.72 -5.76 3.53
CA ILE A 101 3.80 -5.21 4.36
C ILE A 101 5.09 -5.99 4.13
N TRP A 102 5.02 -7.31 4.19
CA TRP A 102 6.18 -8.18 3.98
C TRP A 102 6.84 -7.95 2.61
N ILE A 103 6.05 -7.89 1.53
CA ILE A 103 6.55 -7.58 0.18
C ILE A 103 7.22 -6.21 0.16
N SER A 104 6.62 -5.21 0.78
CA SER A 104 7.16 -3.85 0.81
C SER A 104 8.52 -3.79 1.51
N PHE A 105 8.66 -4.43 2.66
CA PHE A 105 9.93 -4.46 3.41
C PHE A 105 11.01 -5.30 2.75
N THR A 106 10.61 -6.37 2.04
CA THR A 106 11.57 -7.30 1.43
C THR A 106 12.08 -6.80 0.07
N PHE A 107 11.22 -6.18 -0.75
CA PHE A 107 11.54 -5.85 -2.14
C PHE A 107 11.55 -4.34 -2.41
N HIS A 108 10.51 -3.59 -1.99
CA HIS A 108 10.37 -2.19 -2.40
C HIS A 108 11.25 -1.24 -1.57
N ILE A 109 11.18 -1.32 -0.25
CA ILE A 109 11.92 -0.40 0.62
C ILE A 109 13.43 -0.47 0.39
N PRO A 110 14.09 -1.64 0.28
CA PRO A 110 15.52 -1.69 -0.01
C PRO A 110 15.89 -1.04 -1.34
N LEU A 111 15.11 -1.30 -2.42
CA LEU A 111 15.36 -0.72 -3.73
C LEU A 111 15.11 0.79 -3.75
N ASN A 112 14.01 1.24 -3.12
CA ASN A 112 13.70 2.66 -2.99
C ASN A 112 14.80 3.41 -2.22
N ASN A 113 15.25 2.86 -1.09
CA ASN A 113 16.31 3.46 -0.28
C ASN A 113 17.65 3.53 -1.04
N ALA A 114 17.99 2.50 -1.80
CA ALA A 114 19.20 2.50 -2.63
C ALA A 114 19.15 3.60 -3.69
N LEU A 115 18.02 3.77 -4.37
CA LEU A 115 17.85 4.81 -5.38
C LEU A 115 17.82 6.22 -4.76
N THR A 116 17.08 6.40 -3.65
CA THR A 116 16.98 7.73 -3.00
C THR A 116 18.28 8.15 -2.34
N GLY A 117 19.06 7.19 -1.82
CA GLY A 117 20.37 7.43 -1.20
C GLY A 117 21.53 7.56 -2.19
N ALA A 118 21.29 7.38 -3.50
CA ALA A 118 22.36 7.39 -4.50
C ALA A 118 23.01 8.78 -4.71
N GLY A 119 22.35 9.86 -4.31
CA GLY A 119 22.88 11.23 -4.41
C GLY A 119 22.20 12.06 -5.52
N ASP A 120 22.82 13.21 -5.84
CA ASP A 120 22.27 14.16 -6.81
C ASP A 120 22.34 13.60 -8.24
N PRO A 121 21.19 13.47 -8.95
CA PRO A 121 21.14 13.00 -10.34
C PRO A 121 21.97 13.81 -11.32
N ALA A 122 22.40 15.02 -10.95
CA ALA A 122 23.25 15.84 -11.80
C ALA A 122 24.72 15.34 -11.86
N VAL A 123 25.18 14.60 -10.85
CA VAL A 123 26.61 14.24 -10.66
C VAL A 123 26.88 12.73 -10.54
N ILE A 124 25.84 11.90 -10.33
CA ILE A 124 25.97 10.45 -10.21
C ILE A 124 25.84 9.74 -11.56
N ASP A 125 26.23 8.46 -11.62
CA ASP A 125 25.95 7.57 -12.75
C ASP A 125 24.49 7.09 -12.68
N VAL A 126 23.59 7.89 -13.28
CA VAL A 126 22.14 7.63 -13.26
C VAL A 126 21.75 6.35 -14.00
N ALA A 127 22.55 5.93 -15.02
CA ALA A 127 22.28 4.70 -15.74
C ALA A 127 22.53 3.48 -14.85
N GLN A 128 23.63 3.49 -14.09
CA GLN A 128 23.92 2.44 -13.13
C GLN A 128 22.89 2.43 -11.98
N VAL A 129 22.52 3.59 -11.43
CA VAL A 129 21.53 3.69 -10.36
C VAL A 129 20.17 3.13 -10.80
N ARG A 130 19.73 3.45 -12.03
CA ARG A 130 18.49 2.89 -12.60
C ARG A 130 18.58 1.39 -12.83
N ALA A 131 19.71 0.89 -13.31
CA ALA A 131 19.93 -0.55 -13.48
C ALA A 131 19.85 -1.31 -12.14
N ASP A 132 20.48 -0.76 -11.09
CA ASP A 132 20.49 -1.34 -9.74
C ASP A 132 19.11 -1.29 -9.06
N PHE A 133 18.26 -0.37 -9.44
CA PHE A 133 16.85 -0.29 -8.97
C PHE A 133 16.00 -1.46 -9.46
N GLN A 134 16.42 -2.20 -10.49
CA GLN A 134 15.73 -3.38 -11.00
C GLN A 134 14.25 -3.10 -11.33
N GLU A 135 13.99 -2.07 -12.13
CA GLU A 135 12.66 -1.55 -12.45
C GLU A 135 11.63 -2.65 -12.79
N THR A 136 12.00 -3.64 -13.59
CA THR A 136 11.12 -4.76 -13.97
C THR A 136 10.71 -5.60 -12.77
N SER A 137 11.65 -5.93 -11.88
CA SER A 137 11.40 -6.69 -10.67
C SER A 137 10.53 -5.89 -9.69
N TRP A 138 10.88 -4.61 -9.49
CA TRP A 138 10.10 -3.69 -8.66
C TRP A 138 8.65 -3.63 -9.13
N HIS A 139 8.44 -3.45 -10.43
CA HIS A 139 7.10 -3.35 -11.03
C HIS A 139 6.30 -4.65 -10.89
N ALA A 140 6.94 -5.81 -11.12
CA ALA A 140 6.30 -7.11 -10.94
C ALA A 140 5.80 -7.31 -9.49
N TRP A 141 6.65 -7.02 -8.50
CA TRP A 141 6.26 -7.11 -7.09
C TRP A 141 5.22 -6.06 -6.69
N ASN A 142 5.24 -4.88 -7.33
CA ASN A 142 4.20 -3.88 -7.10
C ASN A 142 2.82 -4.35 -7.62
N HIS A 143 2.74 -5.08 -8.74
CA HIS A 143 1.49 -5.69 -9.19
C HIS A 143 0.96 -6.72 -8.19
N VAL A 144 1.84 -7.57 -7.63
CA VAL A 144 1.44 -8.54 -6.59
C VAL A 144 0.91 -7.80 -5.36
N ARG A 145 1.62 -6.77 -4.89
CA ARG A 145 1.24 -5.93 -3.77
C ARG A 145 -0.11 -5.23 -4.01
N SER A 146 -0.32 -4.69 -5.21
CA SER A 146 -1.57 -4.06 -5.62
C SER A 146 -2.75 -5.04 -5.61
N ALA A 147 -2.54 -6.27 -6.10
CA ALA A 147 -3.57 -7.31 -6.08
C ALA A 147 -3.93 -7.71 -4.63
N MET A 148 -2.94 -7.80 -3.74
CA MET A 148 -3.17 -8.13 -2.33
C MET A 148 -3.95 -7.02 -1.60
N THR A 149 -3.59 -5.75 -1.79
CA THR A 149 -4.33 -4.63 -1.18
C THR A 149 -5.75 -4.51 -1.72
N LEU A 150 -5.94 -4.69 -3.02
CA LEU A 150 -7.26 -4.74 -3.62
C LEU A 150 -8.10 -5.92 -3.06
N GLY A 151 -7.49 -7.08 -2.89
CA GLY A 151 -8.12 -8.24 -2.27
C GLY A 151 -8.54 -7.98 -0.82
N ALA A 152 -7.69 -7.33 -0.02
CA ALA A 152 -8.01 -6.92 1.35
C ALA A 152 -9.21 -5.94 1.36
N PHE A 153 -9.18 -4.93 0.48
CA PHE A 153 -10.28 -3.99 0.32
C PHE A 153 -11.61 -4.70 -0.05
N ILE A 154 -11.57 -5.64 -1.00
CA ILE A 154 -12.77 -6.43 -1.38
C ILE A 154 -13.30 -7.26 -0.21
N CYS A 155 -12.41 -7.87 0.58
CA CYS A 155 -12.80 -8.60 1.80
C CYS A 155 -13.53 -7.68 2.79
N LEU A 156 -13.04 -6.45 3.01
CA LEU A 156 -13.66 -5.47 3.89
C LEU A 156 -15.01 -4.96 3.34
N CYS A 157 -15.13 -4.74 2.03
CA CYS A 157 -16.41 -4.44 1.38
C CYS A 157 -17.45 -5.53 1.67
N TRP A 158 -17.03 -6.80 1.53
CA TRP A 158 -17.90 -7.93 1.79
C TRP A 158 -18.33 -8.02 3.26
N VAL A 159 -17.40 -7.76 4.18
CA VAL A 159 -17.73 -7.69 5.62
C VAL A 159 -18.82 -6.66 5.89
N LEU A 160 -18.70 -5.46 5.33
CA LEU A 160 -19.69 -4.39 5.53
C LEU A 160 -21.04 -4.78 4.94
N PHE A 161 -21.10 -5.36 3.74
CA PHE A 161 -22.31 -5.81 3.08
C PHE A 161 -23.03 -6.92 3.86
N VAL A 162 -22.30 -7.91 4.39
CA VAL A 162 -22.90 -9.01 5.19
C VAL A 162 -23.32 -8.52 6.57
N TYR A 163 -22.60 -7.52 7.14
CA TYR A 163 -22.94 -6.95 8.42
C TYR A 163 -24.28 -6.21 8.37
N ASP A 164 -24.53 -5.42 7.34
CA ASP A 164 -25.77 -4.67 7.14
C ASP A 164 -26.99 -5.61 7.00
N LYS A 165 -26.86 -6.71 6.23
CA LYS A 165 -27.92 -7.74 6.08
C LYS A 165 -28.32 -8.45 7.38
N LYS A 166 -27.47 -8.43 8.43
CA LYS A 166 -27.79 -9.05 9.73
C LYS A 166 -28.36 -8.05 10.74
N ALA A 167 -28.28 -6.76 10.42
CA ALA A 167 -28.79 -5.69 11.25
C ALA A 167 -30.24 -5.31 10.94
N ASN A 168 -30.71 -5.68 9.73
CA ASN A 168 -32.09 -5.58 9.24
C ASN A 168 -32.81 -6.92 9.31
#